data_39fd6068519b1eb92effcae114b318eb
#
_entry.id   39fd6068519b1eb92effcae114b318eb
#
_cell.length_a   1.000
_cell.length_b   1.000
_cell.length_c   1.000
_cell.angle_alpha   90.00
_cell.angle_beta   90.00
_cell.angle_gamma   90.00
#
_symmetry.space_group_name_H-M   'P 1'
#
loop_
_entity.id
_entity.type
_entity.pdbx_description
1 polymer ?
#
loop_
_entity_poly.entity_id
_entity_poly.type
_entity_poly.pdbx_seq_one_letter_code
_entity_poly.pdbx_strand_id
1 'polypeptide(L)'
;MLENFNLEIISPDKIVFNSEVKQVAIPAYEGMMTILKDHISLITFLRPGFIEVEINDKTSKFYVEDGTVEFFNNKLLILSPSAIHIEKLARESIEKMIEEYKALLQNSEIKDKEKYILSYKIDSLQKIN
;
A
#
# COMPACT_ATOMS: atom_id res chain seq x y z
N MET A 1 15.83 -0.66 -17.73
CA MET A 1 15.66 0.57 -18.52
C MET A 1 14.52 0.45 -19.51
N LEU A 2 14.67 -0.38 -20.54
CA LEU A 2 13.59 -0.60 -21.48
C LEU A 2 12.37 -1.27 -20.85
N GLU A 3 12.52 -1.80 -19.67
CA GLU A 3 11.48 -2.52 -18.95
C GLU A 3 10.81 -1.72 -17.84
N ASN A 4 11.07 -0.41 -17.81
CA ASN A 4 10.47 0.45 -16.81
C ASN A 4 9.12 0.98 -17.25
N PHE A 5 8.29 1.30 -16.27
CA PHE A 5 7.02 1.99 -16.49
C PHE A 5 6.86 3.05 -15.41
N ASN A 6 5.86 3.92 -15.56
CA ASN A 6 5.67 5.03 -14.63
C ASN A 6 4.78 4.62 -13.45
N LEU A 7 5.22 4.98 -12.24
CA LEU A 7 4.41 4.83 -11.02
C LEU A 7 4.17 6.19 -10.41
N GLU A 8 2.91 6.46 -10.09
CA GLU A 8 2.54 7.66 -9.34
C GLU A 8 1.64 7.25 -8.18
N ILE A 9 2.04 7.65 -6.97
CA ILE A 9 1.22 7.45 -5.76
C ILE A 9 0.79 8.82 -5.28
N ILE A 10 -0.52 9.05 -5.20
CA ILE A 10 -1.09 10.35 -4.89
C ILE A 10 -2.02 10.24 -3.68
N SER A 11 -1.88 11.17 -2.75
CA SER A 11 -2.85 11.39 -1.68
C SER A 11 -3.63 12.68 -1.99
N PRO A 12 -4.72 12.97 -1.27
CA PRO A 12 -5.49 14.18 -1.55
C PRO A 12 -4.67 15.48 -1.47
N ASP A 13 -3.61 15.50 -0.65
CA ASP A 13 -2.85 16.72 -0.40
C ASP A 13 -1.58 16.84 -1.23
N LYS A 14 -1.06 15.74 -1.75
CA LYS A 14 0.27 15.77 -2.36
C LYS A 14 0.55 14.54 -3.21
N ILE A 15 1.59 14.67 -4.01
CA ILE A 15 2.19 13.52 -4.70
C ILE A 15 3.12 12.84 -3.70
N VAL A 16 2.82 11.61 -3.35
CA VAL A 16 3.62 10.83 -2.41
C VAL A 16 4.87 10.30 -3.07
N PHE A 17 4.73 9.84 -4.33
CA PHE A 17 5.83 9.24 -5.07
C PHE A 17 5.54 9.33 -6.56
N ASN A 18 6.55 9.60 -7.36
CA ASN A 18 6.44 9.61 -8.81
C ASN A 18 7.79 9.28 -9.41
N SER A 19 7.89 8.16 -10.13
CA SER A 19 9.15 7.73 -10.73
C SER A 19 8.91 6.64 -11.76
N GLU A 20 9.92 6.42 -12.61
CA GLU A 20 9.99 5.22 -13.44
C GLU A 20 10.44 4.07 -12.55
N VAL A 21 9.78 2.93 -12.66
CA VAL A 21 10.01 1.77 -11.80
C VAL A 21 10.09 0.50 -12.63
N LYS A 22 10.75 -0.52 -12.09
CA LYS A 22 10.88 -1.81 -12.76
C LYS A 22 9.68 -2.72 -12.47
N GLN A 23 9.27 -2.79 -11.22
CA GLN A 23 8.09 -3.56 -10.83
C GLN A 23 7.50 -3.02 -9.54
N VAL A 24 6.22 -3.29 -9.35
CA VAL A 24 5.50 -2.88 -8.17
C VAL A 24 4.63 -4.04 -7.69
N ALA A 25 4.74 -4.40 -6.42
CA ALA A 25 3.83 -5.35 -5.80
C ALA A 25 2.84 -4.57 -4.95
N ILE A 26 1.56 -4.88 -5.09
CA ILE A 26 0.49 -4.19 -4.37
C ILE A 26 -0.35 -5.16 -3.56
N PRO A 27 -0.86 -4.73 -2.38
CA PRO A 27 -1.77 -5.55 -1.58
C PRO A 27 -3.21 -5.31 -2.05
N ALA A 28 -3.61 -6.02 -3.11
CA ALA A 28 -4.98 -5.92 -3.62
C ALA A 28 -5.92 -6.78 -2.78
N TYR A 29 -7.23 -6.52 -2.88
CA TYR A 29 -8.20 -7.32 -2.13
C TYR A 29 -8.13 -8.80 -2.49
N GLU A 30 -7.79 -9.11 -3.74
CA GLU A 30 -7.66 -10.49 -4.21
C GLU A 30 -6.38 -11.18 -3.73
N GLY A 31 -5.44 -10.42 -3.17
CA GLY A 31 -4.14 -10.91 -2.74
C GLY A 31 -3.04 -10.03 -3.30
N MET A 32 -1.79 -10.36 -2.98
CA MET A 32 -0.65 -9.63 -3.53
C MET A 32 -0.60 -9.78 -5.04
N MET A 33 -0.36 -8.68 -5.73
CA MET A 33 -0.28 -8.63 -7.18
C MET A 33 0.98 -7.90 -7.60
N THR A 34 1.74 -8.47 -8.51
CA THR A 34 2.95 -7.83 -9.04
C THR A 34 2.67 -7.30 -10.44
N ILE A 35 3.01 -6.04 -10.64
CA ILE A 35 2.80 -5.34 -11.91
C ILE A 35 4.16 -5.06 -12.55
N LEU A 36 4.28 -5.45 -13.80
CA LEU A 36 5.48 -5.24 -14.63
C LEU A 36 5.07 -4.47 -15.88
N LYS A 37 6.06 -4.00 -16.61
CA LYS A 37 5.81 -3.33 -17.89
C LYS A 37 4.93 -4.22 -18.79
N ASP A 38 4.03 -3.58 -19.51
CA ASP A 38 3.10 -4.21 -20.42
C ASP A 38 2.06 -5.12 -19.78
N HIS A 39 1.90 -5.02 -18.44
CA HIS A 39 0.80 -5.68 -17.74
C HIS A 39 -0.52 -5.23 -18.37
N ILE A 40 -1.51 -6.11 -18.36
CA ILE A 40 -2.83 -5.77 -18.88
C ILE A 40 -3.46 -4.63 -18.03
N SER A 41 -4.33 -3.87 -18.65
CA SER A 41 -5.05 -2.82 -17.94
C SER A 41 -5.86 -3.40 -16.81
N LEU A 42 -5.88 -2.69 -15.66
CA LEU A 42 -6.66 -3.14 -14.52
C LEU A 42 -7.08 -1.97 -13.66
N ILE A 43 -8.15 -2.20 -12.91
CA ILE A 43 -8.59 -1.32 -11.83
C ILE A 43 -8.86 -2.24 -10.65
N THR A 44 -8.27 -1.91 -9.49
CA THR A 44 -8.50 -2.70 -8.29
C THR A 44 -8.42 -1.80 -7.05
N PHE A 45 -8.68 -2.40 -5.89
CA PHE A 45 -8.66 -1.69 -4.61
C PHE A 45 -7.62 -2.31 -3.70
N LEU A 46 -7.04 -1.44 -2.85
CA LEU A 46 -6.03 -1.87 -1.90
C LEU A 46 -6.65 -2.26 -0.56
N ARG A 47 -6.09 -3.29 0.06
CA ARG A 47 -6.30 -3.62 1.46
C ARG A 47 -5.06 -3.18 2.24
N PRO A 48 -5.12 -3.14 3.58
CA PRO A 48 -3.93 -2.75 4.36
C PRO A 48 -2.75 -3.67 4.07
N GLY A 49 -1.60 -3.06 3.84
CA GLY A 49 -0.39 -3.79 3.52
C GLY A 49 0.69 -2.86 3.00
N PHE A 50 1.62 -3.43 2.24
CA PHE A 50 2.73 -2.67 1.68
C PHE A 50 2.69 -2.65 0.16
N ILE A 51 2.90 -1.46 -0.40
CA ILE A 51 3.27 -1.32 -1.80
C ILE A 51 4.79 -1.45 -1.85
N GLU A 52 5.30 -2.41 -2.62
CA GLU A 52 6.73 -2.63 -2.74
C GLU A 52 7.18 -2.23 -4.14
N VAL A 53 8.07 -1.26 -4.20
CA VAL A 53 8.53 -0.66 -5.46
C VAL A 53 10.00 -1.00 -5.69
N GLU A 54 10.29 -1.58 -6.85
CA GLU A 54 11.68 -1.89 -7.20
C GLU A 54 12.20 -0.91 -8.25
N ILE A 55 13.33 -0.27 -7.93
CA ILE A 55 14.05 0.64 -8.83
C ILE A 55 15.53 0.31 -8.70
N ASN A 56 16.19 -0.03 -9.82
CA ASN A 56 17.64 -0.27 -9.84
C ASN A 56 18.09 -1.23 -8.73
N ASP A 57 17.40 -2.37 -8.62
CA ASP A 57 17.71 -3.42 -7.65
C ASP A 57 17.52 -3.02 -6.20
N LYS A 58 16.87 -1.89 -5.96
CA LYS A 58 16.52 -1.43 -4.60
C LYS A 58 15.02 -1.46 -4.43
N THR A 59 14.57 -1.86 -3.27
CA THR A 59 13.14 -1.93 -2.94
C THR A 59 12.78 -0.84 -1.93
N SER A 60 11.74 -0.10 -2.25
CA SER A 60 11.13 0.87 -1.34
C SER A 60 9.76 0.35 -0.95
N LYS A 61 9.36 0.56 0.30
CA LYS A 61 8.05 0.11 0.78
C LYS A 61 7.22 1.28 1.27
N PHE A 62 5.95 1.26 0.91
CA PHE A 62 4.97 2.23 1.38
C PHE A 62 3.88 1.49 2.12
N TYR A 63 3.56 1.93 3.32
CA TYR A 63 2.43 1.39 4.06
C TYR A 63 1.16 2.07 3.55
N VAL A 64 0.12 1.28 3.30
CA VAL A 64 -1.19 1.77 2.90
C VAL A 64 -2.26 1.07 3.71
N GLU A 65 -3.39 1.74 3.90
CA GLU A 65 -4.55 1.14 4.56
C GLU A 65 -5.72 0.95 3.61
N ASP A 66 -5.75 1.74 2.54
CA ASP A 66 -6.77 1.68 1.50
C ASP A 66 -6.30 2.44 0.27
N GLY A 67 -7.08 2.35 -0.79
CA GLY A 67 -6.80 3.10 -2.00
C GLY A 67 -7.34 2.41 -3.23
N THR A 68 -7.22 3.11 -4.35
CA THR A 68 -7.58 2.60 -5.67
C THR A 68 -6.34 2.52 -6.54
N VAL A 69 -6.32 1.56 -7.44
CA VAL A 69 -5.21 1.32 -8.34
C VAL A 69 -5.73 1.24 -9.76
N GLU A 70 -5.07 1.94 -10.66
CA GLU A 70 -5.37 1.87 -12.09
C GLU A 70 -4.07 1.70 -12.86
N PHE A 71 -4.03 0.71 -13.74
CA PHE A 71 -2.90 0.54 -14.64
C PHE A 71 -3.39 0.61 -16.08
N PHE A 72 -2.81 1.49 -16.86
CA PHE A 72 -3.16 1.68 -18.25
C PHE A 72 -1.96 2.27 -19.00
N ASN A 73 -1.63 1.70 -20.15
CA ASN A 73 -0.55 2.22 -21.01
C ASN A 73 0.77 2.43 -20.27
N ASN A 74 1.18 1.43 -19.51
CA ASN A 74 2.44 1.47 -18.75
C ASN A 74 2.50 2.65 -17.76
N LYS A 75 1.34 3.03 -17.25
CA LYS A 75 1.25 4.00 -16.17
C LYS A 75 0.43 3.42 -15.04
N LEU A 76 1.05 3.30 -13.88
CA LEU A 76 0.40 2.82 -12.66
C LEU A 76 0.08 4.00 -11.77
N LEU A 77 -1.21 4.20 -11.53
CA LEU A 77 -1.68 5.27 -10.66
C LEU A 77 -2.29 4.67 -9.42
N ILE A 78 -1.80 5.08 -8.26
CA ILE A 78 -2.32 4.65 -6.97
C ILE A 78 -2.81 5.89 -6.24
N LEU A 79 -4.10 5.89 -5.89
CA LEU A 79 -4.71 6.96 -5.12
C LEU A 79 -4.99 6.43 -3.72
N SER A 80 -4.30 6.97 -2.72
CA SER A 80 -4.45 6.50 -1.35
C SER A 80 -4.25 7.63 -0.35
N PRO A 81 -5.23 7.90 0.52
CA PRO A 81 -5.05 8.93 1.54
C PRO A 81 -4.09 8.51 2.65
N SER A 82 -3.79 7.22 2.74
CA SER A 82 -2.97 6.66 3.82
C SER A 82 -1.54 6.32 3.42
N ALA A 83 -1.20 6.40 2.13
CA ALA A 83 0.12 5.96 1.65
C ALA A 83 1.25 6.77 2.29
N ILE A 84 2.21 6.06 2.88
CA ILE A 84 3.36 6.69 3.50
C ILE A 84 4.58 5.77 3.38
N HIS A 85 5.74 6.36 3.02
CA HIS A 85 6.98 5.61 2.99
C HIS A 85 7.29 5.11 4.40
N ILE A 86 7.66 3.84 4.55
CA ILE A 86 7.85 3.25 5.88
C ILE A 86 8.93 3.97 6.69
N GLU A 87 9.93 4.55 6.04
CA GLU A 87 10.98 5.31 6.73
C GLU A 87 10.46 6.59 7.37
N LYS A 88 9.30 7.07 6.95
CA LYS A 88 8.68 8.26 7.52
C LYS A 88 7.75 7.95 8.69
N LEU A 89 7.55 6.67 8.99
CA LEU A 89 6.74 6.24 10.12
C LEU A 89 7.61 6.11 11.36
N ALA A 90 7.38 6.98 12.34
CA ALA A 90 8.09 6.90 13.60
C ALA A 90 7.62 5.66 14.38
N ARG A 91 8.55 5.01 15.08
CA ARG A 91 8.24 3.81 15.85
C ARG A 91 7.13 4.05 16.87
N GLU A 92 7.13 5.20 17.52
CA GLU A 92 6.09 5.58 18.47
C GLU A 92 4.72 5.66 17.83
N SER A 93 4.66 6.21 16.61
CA SER A 93 3.41 6.29 15.85
C SER A 93 2.91 4.90 15.49
N ILE A 94 3.80 4.01 15.09
CA ILE A 94 3.45 2.64 14.74
C ILE A 94 2.87 1.92 15.97
N GLU A 95 3.53 2.03 17.10
CA GLU A 95 3.08 1.39 18.34
C GLU A 95 1.71 1.91 18.77
N LYS A 96 1.50 3.21 18.65
CA LYS A 96 0.23 3.84 18.99
C LYS A 96 -0.89 3.36 18.07
N MET A 97 -0.62 3.28 16.78
CA MET A 97 -1.60 2.78 15.82
C MET A 97 -1.98 1.33 16.13
N ILE A 98 -0.99 0.50 16.42
CA ILE A 98 -1.25 -0.91 16.77
C ILE A 98 -2.15 -0.99 18.00
N GLU A 99 -1.86 -0.21 19.03
CA GLU A 99 -2.68 -0.20 20.25
C GLU A 99 -4.11 0.22 19.95
N GLU A 100 -4.29 1.28 19.17
CA GLU A 100 -5.61 1.77 18.80
C GLU A 100 -6.40 0.72 18.02
N TYR A 101 -5.76 0.07 17.08
CA TYR A 101 -6.42 -0.95 16.27
C TYR A 101 -6.75 -2.21 17.09
N LYS A 102 -5.88 -2.61 18.00
CA LYS A 102 -6.15 -3.73 18.89
C LYS A 102 -7.33 -3.42 19.82
N ALA A 103 -7.42 -2.18 20.30
CA ALA A 103 -8.54 -1.76 21.12
C ALA A 103 -9.86 -1.84 20.35
N LEU A 104 -9.85 -1.43 19.08
CA LEU A 104 -11.03 -1.51 18.24
C LEU A 104 -11.46 -2.97 18.01
N LEU A 105 -10.50 -3.89 17.90
CA LEU A 105 -10.81 -5.32 17.75
C LEU A 105 -11.52 -5.90 18.99
N GLN A 106 -11.30 -5.32 20.16
CA GLN A 106 -11.95 -5.78 21.38
C GLN A 106 -13.41 -5.38 21.46
N ASN A 107 -13.84 -4.44 20.61
CA ASN A 107 -15.23 -4.01 20.60
C ASN A 107 -16.11 -5.09 20.00
N SER A 108 -17.07 -5.59 20.78
CA SER A 108 -17.96 -6.67 20.36
C SER A 108 -18.96 -6.25 19.28
N GLU A 109 -19.12 -4.95 19.06
CA GLU A 109 -20.08 -4.42 18.08
C GLU A 109 -19.51 -4.24 16.68
N ILE A 110 -18.20 -4.42 16.49
CA ILE A 110 -17.64 -4.24 15.16
C ILE A 110 -18.01 -5.41 14.25
N LYS A 111 -18.21 -5.09 12.98
CA LYS A 111 -18.59 -6.05 11.96
C LYS A 111 -17.39 -6.88 11.52
N ASP A 112 -17.68 -8.08 10.99
CA ASP A 112 -16.62 -8.98 10.51
C ASP A 112 -15.72 -8.34 9.48
N LYS A 113 -16.27 -7.53 8.59
CA LYS A 113 -15.48 -6.82 7.58
C LYS A 113 -14.47 -5.87 8.23
N GLU A 114 -14.89 -5.17 9.27
CA GLU A 114 -14.00 -4.25 9.99
C GLU A 114 -12.91 -5.02 10.73
N LYS A 115 -13.25 -6.17 11.32
CA LYS A 115 -12.26 -7.04 11.97
C LYS A 115 -11.20 -7.50 10.98
N TYR A 116 -11.64 -7.89 9.78
CA TYR A 116 -10.76 -8.32 8.70
C TYR A 116 -9.74 -7.22 8.35
N ILE A 117 -10.25 -6.00 8.11
CA ILE A 117 -9.40 -4.86 7.77
C ILE A 117 -8.44 -4.52 8.91
N LEU A 118 -8.94 -4.48 10.15
CA LEU A 118 -8.10 -4.18 11.31
C LEU A 118 -6.99 -5.21 11.50
N SER A 119 -7.30 -6.48 11.26
CA SER A 119 -6.29 -7.54 11.36
C SER A 119 -5.16 -7.34 10.37
N TYR A 120 -5.47 -6.93 9.14
CA TYR A 120 -4.43 -6.63 8.15
C TYR A 120 -3.62 -5.40 8.53
N LYS A 121 -4.26 -4.37 9.09
CA LYS A 121 -3.53 -3.17 9.54
C LYS A 121 -2.53 -3.53 10.63
N ILE A 122 -2.97 -4.27 11.63
CA ILE A 122 -2.10 -4.67 12.74
C ILE A 122 -0.95 -5.55 12.24
N ASP A 123 -1.26 -6.55 11.43
CA ASP A 123 -0.26 -7.46 10.88
C ASP A 123 0.80 -6.70 10.09
N SER A 124 0.39 -5.78 9.24
CA SER A 124 1.32 -4.98 8.44
C SER A 124 2.19 -4.09 9.31
N LEU A 125 1.61 -3.39 10.27
CA LEU A 125 2.35 -2.49 11.15
C LEU A 125 3.37 -3.24 11.99
N GLN A 126 3.04 -4.45 12.43
CA GLN A 126 3.97 -5.28 13.21
C GLN A 126 5.17 -5.72 12.40
N LYS A 127 5.06 -5.77 11.08
CA LYS A 127 6.16 -6.17 10.20
C LYS A 127 7.13 -5.05 9.86
N ILE A 128 6.83 -3.81 10.23
CA ILE A 128 7.70 -2.68 9.89
C ILE A 128 9.00 -2.68 10.71
N ASN A 129 9.01 -3.25 11.87
CA ASN A 129 10.18 -3.29 12.75
C ASN A 129 11.24 -4.28 12.31
#